data_515ec82df1f24b1b7a72a718ee808e02
#
_entry.id   515ec82df1f24b1b7a72a718ee808e02
#
_cell.length_a   1.000
_cell.length_b   1.000
_cell.length_c   1.000
_cell.angle_alpha   90.00
_cell.angle_beta   90.00
_cell.angle_gamma   90.00
#
_symmetry.space_group_name_H-M   'P 1'
#
loop_
_entity.id
_entity.type
_entity.pdbx_description
1 polymer ?
#
loop_
_entity_poly.entity_id
_entity_poly.type
_entity_poly.pdbx_seq_one_letter_code
_entity_poly.pdbx_strand_id
1 'polypeptide(L)'
;MLFLMTNVFDVFNSFCSDEGHLFMCGDNSFGQLGTGDNQSYNLPVEVLFFASKHVEQIACGMRHTLALVTGDLVYGFGSARHGQIGNSVSKPQKSCNLPEVIQGFGSCKIVGLFANGDHSAALTANGELYIWGRGFSGASNDLHPRLLHSSLRISQVTLGWHHAIVLADGEVYMLGGYRHRAVSGSHVVSPVRHQSVPSAPCTAVSDVRTLEKVSCLDGERVVQIAAGAEHSALLTERKDHDMGLGEHGQLGLGNTDDQTFPQIVNIPNWRSFASTLGIYCGSGFTVVTKSA
;
A
#
# COMPACT_ATOMS: atom_id res chain seq x y z
N MET A 1 22.01 0.62 17.05
CA MET A 1 21.78 0.71 15.60
C MET A 1 20.51 -0.08 15.32
N LEU A 2 19.38 0.61 15.24
CA LEU A 2 18.08 0.01 14.93
C LEU A 2 17.89 0.10 13.42
N PHE A 3 17.65 -1.01 12.76
CA PHE A 3 17.28 -1.03 11.34
C PHE A 3 15.77 -1.21 11.25
N LEU A 4 15.09 -0.27 10.63
CA LEU A 4 13.69 -0.44 10.28
C LEU A 4 13.63 -1.16 8.92
N MET A 5 13.16 -2.39 8.90
CA MET A 5 12.87 -3.10 7.65
C MET A 5 11.50 -2.66 7.14
N THR A 6 11.43 -2.16 5.93
CA THR A 6 10.16 -1.78 5.29
C THR A 6 10.03 -2.45 3.94
N ASN A 7 9.68 -3.73 3.89
CA ASN A 7 9.37 -4.36 2.61
C ASN A 7 8.36 -5.50 2.74
N VAL A 8 7.41 -5.53 1.83
CA VAL A 8 6.38 -6.56 1.67
C VAL A 8 6.80 -7.60 0.60
N PHE A 9 7.84 -7.31 -0.20
CA PHE A 9 8.28 -8.16 -1.31
C PHE A 9 9.68 -8.72 -1.08
N ASP A 10 9.86 -10.01 -1.34
CA ASP A 10 11.15 -10.73 -1.20
C ASP A 10 12.20 -10.37 -2.27
N VAL A 11 11.97 -9.31 -3.08
CA VAL A 11 12.81 -8.99 -4.24
C VAL A 11 13.97 -8.06 -3.88
N PHE A 12 13.74 -7.11 -2.99
CA PHE A 12 14.77 -6.20 -2.48
C PHE A 12 14.39 -5.69 -1.10
N ASN A 13 15.36 -5.25 -0.32
CA ASN A 13 15.17 -4.80 1.07
C ASN A 13 15.77 -3.42 1.29
N SER A 14 15.15 -2.67 2.19
CA SER A 14 15.60 -1.35 2.62
C SER A 14 15.82 -1.31 4.13
N PHE A 15 16.86 -0.62 4.56
CA PHE A 15 17.21 -0.43 5.96
C PHE A 15 17.54 1.03 6.18
N CYS A 16 17.00 1.63 7.22
CA CYS A 16 17.32 2.98 7.64
C CYS A 16 17.98 2.94 9.02
N SER A 17 19.12 3.61 9.18
CA SER A 17 19.74 3.78 10.50
C SER A 17 19.04 4.88 11.29
N ASP A 18 19.27 4.93 12.61
CA ASP A 18 18.78 5.99 13.49
C ASP A 18 19.30 7.39 13.08
N GLU A 19 20.41 7.44 12.35
CA GLU A 19 21.03 8.65 11.81
C GLU A 19 20.45 9.05 10.44
N GLY A 20 19.50 8.28 9.91
CA GLY A 20 18.83 8.53 8.62
C GLY A 20 19.64 8.10 7.40
N HIS A 21 20.65 7.24 7.55
CA HIS A 21 21.35 6.63 6.42
C HIS A 21 20.52 5.49 5.82
N LEU A 22 20.37 5.50 4.51
CA LEU A 22 19.63 4.49 3.75
C LEU A 22 20.58 3.43 3.18
N PHE A 23 20.28 2.17 3.47
CA PHE A 23 20.95 0.99 2.92
C PHE A 23 19.93 0.14 2.17
N MET A 24 20.33 -0.37 1.00
CA MET A 24 19.48 -1.18 0.14
C MET A 24 20.23 -2.42 -0.33
N CYS A 25 19.49 -3.54 -0.54
CA CYS A 25 20.03 -4.76 -1.17
C CYS A 25 18.93 -5.52 -1.92
N GLY A 26 19.31 -6.43 -2.79
CA GLY A 26 18.43 -7.26 -3.60
C GLY A 26 18.45 -6.88 -5.07
N ASP A 27 17.35 -7.13 -5.78
CA ASP A 27 17.22 -6.83 -7.22
C ASP A 27 17.23 -5.32 -7.49
N ASN A 28 17.95 -4.94 -8.55
CA ASN A 28 18.08 -3.56 -9.00
C ASN A 28 17.84 -3.40 -10.52
N SER A 29 17.16 -4.37 -11.13
CA SER A 29 16.92 -4.39 -12.58
C SER A 29 16.23 -3.13 -13.12
N PHE A 30 15.52 -2.41 -12.27
CA PHE A 30 14.81 -1.16 -12.58
C PHE A 30 15.43 0.06 -11.91
N GLY A 31 16.56 -0.07 -11.19
CA GLY A 31 17.15 1.02 -10.41
C GLY A 31 16.45 1.26 -9.06
N GLN A 32 15.68 0.29 -8.56
CA GLN A 32 14.89 0.41 -7.33
C GLN A 32 15.72 0.52 -6.05
N LEU A 33 17.02 0.27 -6.11
CA LEU A 33 17.94 0.50 -4.99
C LEU A 33 18.47 1.94 -4.92
N GLY A 34 18.35 2.73 -6.01
CA GLY A 34 18.76 4.15 -6.03
C GLY A 34 20.28 4.38 -5.99
N THR A 35 21.08 3.39 -6.30
CA THR A 35 22.55 3.40 -6.24
C THR A 35 23.21 4.14 -7.40
N GLY A 36 22.45 4.51 -8.44
CA GLY A 36 22.93 5.15 -9.67
C GLY A 36 23.28 4.15 -10.78
N ASP A 37 23.07 2.87 -10.53
CA ASP A 37 23.24 1.77 -11.49
C ASP A 37 22.01 0.85 -11.50
N ASN A 38 22.12 -0.26 -12.24
CA ASN A 38 21.09 -1.32 -12.28
C ASN A 38 21.66 -2.67 -11.85
N GLN A 39 22.71 -2.66 -11.03
CA GLN A 39 23.34 -3.86 -10.51
C GLN A 39 22.64 -4.32 -9.22
N SER A 40 22.29 -5.59 -9.15
CA SER A 40 21.75 -6.21 -7.93
C SER A 40 22.84 -6.41 -6.88
N TYR A 41 22.49 -6.21 -5.60
CA TYR A 41 23.42 -6.31 -4.48
C TYR A 41 22.93 -7.33 -3.47
N ASN A 42 23.77 -8.36 -3.16
CA ASN A 42 23.42 -9.39 -2.19
C ASN A 42 23.63 -8.98 -0.73
N LEU A 43 24.34 -7.86 -0.50
CA LEU A 43 24.57 -7.26 0.81
C LEU A 43 24.06 -5.83 0.82
N PRO A 44 23.63 -5.30 1.97
CA PRO A 44 23.21 -3.91 2.07
C PRO A 44 24.33 -2.94 1.64
N VAL A 45 24.03 -2.07 0.70
CA VAL A 45 24.90 -0.99 0.25
C VAL A 45 24.27 0.35 0.59
N GLU A 46 25.06 1.32 1.02
CA GLU A 46 24.58 2.67 1.31
C GLU A 46 24.19 3.38 0.02
N VAL A 47 23.02 4.03 0.04
CA VAL A 47 22.56 4.88 -1.06
C VAL A 47 23.19 6.27 -0.91
N LEU A 48 24.37 6.47 -1.52
CA LEU A 48 25.20 7.65 -1.35
C LEU A 48 24.49 8.96 -1.71
N PHE A 49 23.45 8.92 -2.54
CA PHE A 49 22.61 10.08 -2.83
C PHE A 49 22.03 10.72 -1.56
N PHE A 50 21.74 9.91 -0.54
CA PHE A 50 21.18 10.35 0.74
C PHE A 50 22.22 10.54 1.85
N ALA A 51 23.53 10.37 1.59
CA ALA A 51 24.58 10.44 2.63
C ALA A 51 24.62 11.78 3.40
N SER A 52 24.17 12.87 2.77
CA SER A 52 24.07 14.20 3.41
C SER A 52 22.64 14.60 3.80
N LYS A 53 21.70 13.66 3.76
CA LYS A 53 20.27 13.86 4.00
C LYS A 53 19.82 12.89 5.08
N HIS A 54 18.89 13.30 5.90
CA HIS A 54 18.29 12.42 6.89
C HIS A 54 17.00 11.82 6.30
N VAL A 55 17.03 10.53 5.99
CA VAL A 55 15.85 9.78 5.53
C VAL A 55 14.98 9.44 6.74
N GLU A 56 13.74 9.88 6.71
CA GLU A 56 12.76 9.68 7.80
C GLU A 56 11.89 8.46 7.58
N GLN A 57 11.53 8.19 6.32
CA GLN A 57 10.68 7.05 5.96
C GLN A 57 11.00 6.54 4.57
N ILE A 58 10.82 5.23 4.39
CA ILE A 58 10.94 4.54 3.11
C ILE A 58 9.68 3.73 2.87
N ALA A 59 9.24 3.66 1.62
CA ALA A 59 8.19 2.76 1.19
C ALA A 59 8.62 2.05 -0.11
N CYS A 60 8.52 0.73 -0.12
CA CYS A 60 8.95 -0.10 -1.23
C CYS A 60 7.74 -0.74 -1.92
N GLY A 61 7.60 -0.50 -3.23
CA GLY A 61 6.70 -1.26 -4.08
C GLY A 61 7.38 -2.49 -4.68
N MET A 62 6.78 -3.09 -5.70
CA MET A 62 7.38 -4.26 -6.36
C MET A 62 8.70 -3.93 -7.08
N ARG A 63 8.80 -2.74 -7.70
CA ARG A 63 9.92 -2.34 -8.56
C ARG A 63 10.28 -0.86 -8.41
N HIS A 64 9.85 -0.22 -7.34
CA HIS A 64 10.14 1.19 -7.07
C HIS A 64 10.23 1.44 -5.57
N THR A 65 10.87 2.52 -5.23
CA THR A 65 11.08 2.96 -3.85
C THR A 65 10.73 4.44 -3.74
N LEU A 66 10.10 4.79 -2.62
CA LEU A 66 9.85 6.16 -2.20
C LEU A 66 10.65 6.43 -0.93
N ALA A 67 11.21 7.63 -0.79
CA ALA A 67 11.90 8.07 0.41
C ALA A 67 11.43 9.46 0.82
N LEU A 68 11.04 9.61 2.10
CA LEU A 68 10.79 10.90 2.73
C LEU A 68 12.06 11.35 3.45
N VAL A 69 12.46 12.58 3.19
CA VAL A 69 13.65 13.20 3.78
C VAL A 69 13.22 14.41 4.58
N THR A 70 13.96 14.73 5.62
CA THR A 70 13.76 15.94 6.43
C THR A 70 13.51 17.16 5.56
N GLY A 71 12.48 17.93 5.91
CA GLY A 71 12.03 19.09 5.13
C GLY A 71 10.94 18.77 4.12
N ASP A 72 10.22 17.66 4.33
CA ASP A 72 9.06 17.21 3.54
C ASP A 72 9.39 16.93 2.06
N LEU A 73 10.66 16.61 1.74
CA LEU A 73 11.07 16.25 0.40
C LEU A 73 10.83 14.76 0.16
N VAL A 74 10.02 14.45 -0.83
CA VAL A 74 9.72 13.09 -1.26
C VAL A 74 10.52 12.77 -2.51
N TYR A 75 11.20 11.63 -2.51
CA TYR A 75 11.97 11.11 -3.64
C TYR A 75 11.37 9.80 -4.13
N GLY A 76 11.45 9.56 -5.44
CA GLY A 76 11.07 8.30 -6.08
C GLY A 76 12.17 7.79 -6.99
N PHE A 77 12.36 6.47 -7.01
CA PHE A 77 13.31 5.80 -7.90
C PHE A 77 12.88 4.36 -8.22
N GLY A 78 13.43 3.77 -9.25
CA GLY A 78 13.03 2.46 -9.76
C GLY A 78 12.19 2.54 -11.03
N SER A 79 11.25 1.61 -11.20
CA SER A 79 10.36 1.56 -12.36
C SER A 79 9.44 2.78 -12.44
N ALA A 80 9.34 3.37 -13.63
CA ALA A 80 8.49 4.52 -13.91
C ALA A 80 7.33 4.22 -14.89
N ARG A 81 7.16 2.94 -15.29
CA ARG A 81 6.26 2.53 -16.40
C ARG A 81 4.81 2.96 -16.21
N HIS A 82 4.35 3.03 -14.98
CA HIS A 82 2.98 3.40 -14.62
C HIS A 82 2.91 4.75 -13.89
N GLY A 83 4.03 5.49 -13.82
CA GLY A 83 4.12 6.74 -13.08
C GLY A 83 4.36 6.57 -11.57
N GLN A 84 4.64 5.34 -11.10
CA GLN A 84 4.76 5.03 -9.67
C GLN A 84 5.85 5.81 -8.93
N ILE A 85 6.86 6.32 -9.63
CA ILE A 85 7.87 7.22 -9.04
C ILE A 85 7.44 8.69 -8.99
N GLY A 86 6.22 9.04 -9.47
CA GLY A 86 5.63 10.37 -9.32
C GLY A 86 6.33 11.48 -10.11
N ASN A 87 7.24 11.12 -11.03
CA ASN A 87 8.01 12.08 -11.81
C ASN A 87 7.70 11.93 -13.28
N SER A 88 6.99 12.88 -13.86
CA SER A 88 6.80 12.97 -15.31
C SER A 88 7.78 13.95 -15.90
N VAL A 89 8.98 13.52 -16.13
CA VAL A 89 9.84 14.24 -17.08
C VAL A 89 9.21 14.10 -18.46
N SER A 90 9.34 15.14 -19.27
CA SER A 90 8.78 15.29 -20.64
C SER A 90 9.16 14.17 -21.65
N LYS A 91 9.86 13.13 -21.19
CA LYS A 91 10.08 11.87 -21.89
C LYS A 91 9.74 10.71 -20.95
N PRO A 92 8.91 9.75 -21.38
CA PRO A 92 8.59 8.58 -20.57
C PRO A 92 9.85 7.75 -20.35
N GLN A 93 10.52 7.98 -19.22
CA GLN A 93 11.56 7.08 -18.74
C GLN A 93 10.90 5.80 -18.26
N LYS A 94 11.46 4.65 -18.63
CA LYS A 94 10.96 3.35 -18.16
C LYS A 94 11.36 3.07 -16.71
N SER A 95 12.45 3.68 -16.26
CA SER A 95 13.01 3.53 -14.92
C SER A 95 14.00 4.65 -14.60
N CYS A 96 14.22 4.90 -13.29
CA CYS A 96 15.19 5.85 -12.77
C CYS A 96 16.04 5.18 -11.68
N ASN A 97 17.36 5.13 -11.86
CA ASN A 97 18.29 4.49 -10.93
C ASN A 97 18.93 5.46 -9.93
N LEU A 98 18.63 6.74 -10.02
CA LEU A 98 18.95 7.76 -9.03
C LEU A 98 17.66 8.35 -8.44
N PRO A 99 17.64 8.69 -7.15
CA PRO A 99 16.48 9.33 -6.54
C PRO A 99 16.16 10.68 -7.20
N GLU A 100 14.90 10.86 -7.59
CA GLU A 100 14.38 12.11 -8.16
C GLU A 100 13.28 12.68 -7.26
N VAL A 101 13.24 14.01 -7.11
CA VAL A 101 12.24 14.69 -6.27
C VAL A 101 10.85 14.55 -6.90
N ILE A 102 9.89 14.11 -6.10
CA ILE A 102 8.48 14.08 -6.47
C ILE A 102 7.84 15.41 -6.10
N GLN A 103 7.20 16.06 -7.07
CA GLN A 103 6.47 17.30 -6.87
C GLN A 103 4.95 17.06 -6.87
N GLY A 104 4.18 18.06 -6.45
CA GLY A 104 2.71 18.01 -6.52
C GLY A 104 2.01 17.97 -5.17
N PHE A 105 2.75 18.00 -4.06
CA PHE A 105 2.18 18.03 -2.71
C PHE A 105 1.91 19.47 -2.18
N GLY A 106 2.26 20.50 -2.95
CA GLY A 106 2.16 21.90 -2.52
C GLY A 106 3.03 22.18 -1.29
N SER A 107 2.46 22.82 -0.28
CA SER A 107 3.09 23.09 1.02
C SER A 107 2.62 22.11 2.10
N CYS A 108 2.03 20.97 1.73
CA CYS A 108 1.52 20.00 2.68
C CYS A 108 2.66 19.25 3.36
N LYS A 109 2.59 19.12 4.68
CA LYS A 109 3.51 18.26 5.45
C LYS A 109 3.13 16.80 5.22
N ILE A 110 4.07 16.01 4.68
CA ILE A 110 3.90 14.57 4.49
C ILE A 110 4.27 13.87 5.80
N VAL A 111 3.40 12.97 6.27
CA VAL A 111 3.58 12.19 7.50
C VAL A 111 3.61 10.68 7.25
N GLY A 112 3.31 10.25 6.04
CA GLY A 112 3.34 8.85 5.65
C GLY A 112 3.56 8.64 4.16
N LEU A 113 4.44 7.71 3.81
CA LEU A 113 4.62 7.19 2.45
C LEU A 113 4.24 5.73 2.40
N PHE A 114 3.58 5.33 1.31
CA PHE A 114 3.12 3.97 1.09
C PHE A 114 3.38 3.57 -0.36
N ALA A 115 3.85 2.35 -0.55
CA ALA A 115 4.06 1.77 -1.87
C ALA A 115 3.74 0.27 -1.84
N ASN A 116 3.10 -0.23 -2.88
CA ASN A 116 2.87 -1.66 -3.10
C ASN A 116 2.56 -1.91 -4.58
N GLY A 117 2.96 -3.06 -5.12
CA GLY A 117 2.82 -3.32 -6.55
C GLY A 117 3.45 -2.19 -7.39
N ASP A 118 2.63 -1.56 -8.21
CA ASP A 118 2.97 -0.37 -9.01
C ASP A 118 2.21 0.89 -8.52
N HIS A 119 1.72 0.90 -7.28
CA HIS A 119 0.98 2.00 -6.65
C HIS A 119 1.82 2.72 -5.62
N SER A 120 1.55 4.01 -5.49
CA SER A 120 2.20 4.90 -4.52
C SER A 120 1.19 5.82 -3.87
N ALA A 121 1.40 6.12 -2.60
CA ALA A 121 0.56 7.06 -1.87
C ALA A 121 1.37 7.86 -0.84
N ALA A 122 0.86 9.04 -0.49
CA ALA A 122 1.37 9.89 0.58
C ALA A 122 0.20 10.44 1.41
N LEU A 123 0.35 10.35 2.72
CA LEU A 123 -0.59 10.90 3.69
C LEU A 123 -0.04 12.21 4.26
N THR A 124 -0.87 13.24 4.29
CA THR A 124 -0.52 14.53 4.88
C THR A 124 -0.89 14.58 6.37
N ALA A 125 -0.29 15.50 7.10
CA ALA A 125 -0.63 15.77 8.50
C ALA A 125 -2.10 16.21 8.70
N ASN A 126 -2.75 16.71 7.65
CA ASN A 126 -4.16 17.08 7.67
C ASN A 126 -5.11 15.89 7.41
N GLY A 127 -4.57 14.70 7.14
CA GLY A 127 -5.36 13.50 6.80
C GLY A 127 -5.82 13.46 5.36
N GLU A 128 -5.17 14.21 4.46
CA GLU A 128 -5.39 14.17 3.02
C GLU A 128 -4.51 13.08 2.39
N LEU A 129 -5.06 12.35 1.42
CA LEU A 129 -4.36 11.27 0.74
C LEU A 129 -4.06 11.65 -0.71
N TYR A 130 -2.79 11.59 -1.07
CA TYR A 130 -2.33 11.62 -2.44
C TYR A 130 -2.05 10.21 -2.93
N ILE A 131 -2.47 9.91 -4.16
CA ILE A 131 -2.24 8.62 -4.83
C ILE A 131 -1.67 8.85 -6.22
N TRP A 132 -0.80 7.94 -6.68
CA TRP A 132 -0.25 7.94 -8.04
C TRP A 132 0.27 6.56 -8.43
N GLY A 133 0.76 6.44 -9.67
CA GLY A 133 1.22 5.19 -10.23
C GLY A 133 0.11 4.51 -11.02
N ARG A 134 0.04 3.19 -10.97
CA ARG A 134 -0.98 2.41 -11.67
C ARG A 134 -2.37 2.73 -11.15
N GLY A 135 -3.33 2.88 -12.07
CA GLY A 135 -4.72 3.13 -11.67
C GLY A 135 -5.35 1.91 -11.01
N PHE A 136 -6.07 2.13 -9.91
CA PHE A 136 -6.89 1.09 -9.29
C PHE A 136 -8.11 0.79 -10.18
N SER A 137 -8.54 -0.47 -10.16
CA SER A 137 -9.79 -0.89 -10.81
C SER A 137 -9.92 -0.53 -12.30
N GLY A 138 -8.79 -0.50 -13.02
CA GLY A 138 -8.78 -0.19 -14.44
C GLY A 138 -8.83 1.30 -14.78
N ALA A 139 -8.76 2.18 -13.77
CA ALA A 139 -8.53 3.60 -13.99
C ALA A 139 -7.21 3.86 -14.73
N SER A 140 -7.08 5.02 -15.36
CA SER A 140 -5.83 5.44 -15.98
C SER A 140 -4.71 5.59 -14.95
N ASN A 141 -3.45 5.40 -15.39
CA ASN A 141 -2.29 5.65 -14.55
C ASN A 141 -2.17 7.15 -14.24
N ASP A 142 -1.77 7.46 -13.00
CA ASP A 142 -1.42 8.81 -12.59
C ASP A 142 0.10 8.95 -12.57
N LEU A 143 0.62 9.81 -13.41
CA LEU A 143 2.05 10.05 -13.54
C LEU A 143 2.60 10.95 -12.42
N HIS A 144 1.72 11.61 -11.68
CA HIS A 144 2.03 12.55 -10.59
C HIS A 144 1.12 12.28 -9.39
N PRO A 145 1.55 12.70 -8.18
CA PRO A 145 0.68 12.70 -7.00
C PRO A 145 -0.62 13.43 -7.29
N ARG A 146 -1.74 12.75 -7.06
CA ARG A 146 -3.08 13.30 -7.24
C ARG A 146 -3.83 13.21 -5.93
N LEU A 147 -4.36 14.33 -5.48
CA LEU A 147 -5.18 14.39 -4.28
C LEU A 147 -6.46 13.57 -4.49
N LEU A 148 -6.70 12.64 -3.58
CA LEU A 148 -7.98 11.92 -3.49
C LEU A 148 -8.99 12.82 -2.79
N HIS A 149 -9.95 13.33 -3.56
CA HIS A 149 -11.00 14.19 -3.00
C HIS A 149 -11.91 13.38 -2.08
N SER A 150 -11.81 13.62 -0.79
CA SER A 150 -12.63 13.00 0.26
C SER A 150 -12.85 14.00 1.39
N SER A 151 -14.01 13.94 2.04
CA SER A 151 -14.26 14.67 3.28
C SER A 151 -13.73 13.93 4.53
N LEU A 152 -13.21 12.72 4.35
CA LEU A 152 -12.69 11.89 5.44
C LEU A 152 -11.32 12.39 5.87
N ARG A 153 -11.09 12.42 7.18
CA ARG A 153 -9.77 12.62 7.76
C ARG A 153 -9.10 11.27 7.93
N ILE A 154 -8.20 10.94 7.01
CA ILE A 154 -7.53 9.65 6.99
C ILE A 154 -6.42 9.63 8.04
N SER A 155 -6.36 8.57 8.84
CA SER A 155 -5.37 8.36 9.90
C SER A 155 -4.35 7.26 9.56
N GLN A 156 -4.75 6.25 8.78
CA GLN A 156 -3.85 5.17 8.32
C GLN A 156 -4.17 4.81 6.88
N VAL A 157 -3.16 4.37 6.17
CA VAL A 157 -3.24 3.90 4.78
C VAL A 157 -2.41 2.63 4.65
N THR A 158 -2.88 1.68 3.85
CA THR A 158 -2.11 0.54 3.41
C THR A 158 -2.48 0.19 1.97
N LEU A 159 -1.51 -0.26 1.19
CA LEU A 159 -1.68 -0.58 -0.23
C LEU A 159 -1.48 -2.07 -0.45
N GLY A 160 -2.38 -2.68 -1.23
CA GLY A 160 -2.20 -3.99 -1.85
C GLY A 160 -1.80 -3.86 -3.33
N TRP A 161 -1.80 -4.98 -4.06
CA TRP A 161 -1.47 -4.95 -5.49
C TRP A 161 -2.52 -4.25 -6.34
N HIS A 162 -3.79 -4.36 -5.96
CA HIS A 162 -4.92 -3.85 -6.73
C HIS A 162 -5.92 -3.08 -5.88
N HIS A 163 -5.60 -2.84 -4.60
CA HIS A 163 -6.47 -2.15 -3.67
C HIS A 163 -5.67 -1.27 -2.70
N ALA A 164 -6.37 -0.34 -2.10
CA ALA A 164 -5.89 0.41 -0.95
C ALA A 164 -6.95 0.34 0.15
N ILE A 165 -6.52 0.27 1.39
CA ILE A 165 -7.37 0.40 2.56
C ILE A 165 -6.96 1.62 3.33
N VAL A 166 -7.94 2.39 3.76
CA VAL A 166 -7.75 3.58 4.58
C VAL A 166 -8.61 3.50 5.85
N LEU A 167 -8.06 3.97 6.94
CA LEU A 167 -8.74 4.12 8.22
C LEU A 167 -9.02 5.60 8.45
N ALA A 168 -10.28 5.93 8.68
CA ALA A 168 -10.72 7.28 9.01
C ALA A 168 -11.80 7.20 10.11
N ASP A 169 -11.62 7.92 11.21
CA ASP A 169 -12.55 7.98 12.35
C ASP A 169 -12.93 6.60 12.94
N GLY A 170 -12.02 5.63 12.87
CA GLY A 170 -12.25 4.25 13.35
C GLY A 170 -13.03 3.37 12.37
N GLU A 171 -13.37 3.88 11.20
CA GLU A 171 -14.04 3.19 10.12
C GLU A 171 -13.08 2.90 8.97
N VAL A 172 -13.29 1.79 8.28
CA VAL A 172 -12.44 1.32 7.19
C VAL A 172 -13.11 1.57 5.84
N TYR A 173 -12.32 2.07 4.92
CA TYR A 173 -12.71 2.29 3.54
C TYR A 173 -11.72 1.61 2.59
N MET A 174 -12.21 1.17 1.44
CA MET A 174 -11.42 0.53 0.39
C MET A 174 -11.49 1.33 -0.91
N LEU A 175 -10.37 1.37 -1.61
CA LEU A 175 -10.25 1.85 -2.98
C LEU A 175 -9.75 0.70 -3.85
N GLY A 176 -10.44 0.38 -4.93
CA GLY A 176 -10.06 -0.74 -5.81
C GLY A 176 -10.58 -2.10 -5.34
N GLY A 177 -9.88 -3.19 -5.68
CA GLY A 177 -10.21 -4.53 -5.19
C GLY A 177 -11.40 -5.21 -5.88
N TYR A 178 -11.56 -5.09 -7.19
CA TYR A 178 -12.71 -5.65 -7.94
C TYR A 178 -12.93 -7.16 -7.77
N ARG A 179 -11.91 -7.92 -7.42
CA ARG A 179 -12.06 -9.37 -7.21
C ARG A 179 -12.64 -9.73 -5.84
N HIS A 180 -12.53 -8.82 -4.88
CA HIS A 180 -12.93 -9.04 -3.49
C HIS A 180 -13.91 -7.95 -3.03
N ARG A 181 -14.99 -7.77 -3.79
CA ARG A 181 -15.99 -6.75 -3.51
C ARG A 181 -16.74 -7.02 -2.21
N ALA A 182 -16.26 -6.48 -1.11
CA ALA A 182 -17.07 -6.23 0.08
C ALA A 182 -17.94 -4.98 -0.15
N VAL A 183 -18.83 -4.99 -1.14
CA VAL A 183 -19.67 -3.83 -1.47
C VAL A 183 -21.03 -3.96 -0.81
N SER A 184 -21.44 -2.87 -0.18
CA SER A 184 -22.75 -2.59 0.38
C SER A 184 -23.90 -3.24 -0.35
N GLY A 185 -24.77 -3.90 0.43
CA GLY A 185 -25.97 -4.61 0.07
C GLY A 185 -26.73 -4.14 -1.18
N SER A 186 -26.50 -4.81 -2.28
CA SER A 186 -27.48 -4.97 -3.34
C SER A 186 -27.27 -6.33 -3.98
N HIS A 187 -28.30 -7.14 -3.95
CA HIS A 187 -28.51 -8.50 -4.44
C HIS A 187 -27.46 -9.05 -5.40
N VAL A 188 -26.81 -10.13 -4.95
CA VAL A 188 -26.05 -11.07 -5.76
C VAL A 188 -26.99 -11.78 -6.72
N VAL A 189 -26.74 -11.66 -8.02
CA VAL A 189 -27.25 -12.58 -9.02
C VAL A 189 -26.09 -13.48 -9.45
N SER A 190 -26.30 -14.77 -9.31
CA SER A 190 -25.40 -15.89 -9.62
C SER A 190 -24.78 -15.83 -11.02
N PRO A 191 -23.64 -16.52 -11.26
CA PRO A 191 -22.93 -16.46 -12.53
C PRO A 191 -23.69 -17.20 -13.63
N VAL A 192 -24.14 -16.50 -14.65
CA VAL A 192 -24.62 -17.08 -15.90
C VAL A 192 -23.49 -17.05 -16.93
N ARG A 193 -23.27 -18.23 -17.50
CA ARG A 193 -22.37 -18.55 -18.61
C ARG A 193 -22.46 -17.56 -19.77
N HIS A 194 -21.34 -17.36 -20.43
CA HIS A 194 -21.16 -16.69 -21.72
C HIS A 194 -22.35 -16.79 -22.69
N GLN A 195 -22.84 -15.63 -23.06
CA GLN A 195 -23.38 -15.37 -24.39
C GLN A 195 -23.01 -13.96 -24.82
N SER A 196 -22.47 -13.86 -26.04
CA SER A 196 -22.08 -12.64 -26.73
C SER A 196 -23.27 -11.71 -26.93
N VAL A 197 -23.15 -10.45 -26.48
CA VAL A 197 -24.13 -9.39 -26.74
C VAL A 197 -23.40 -8.16 -27.32
N PRO A 198 -24.02 -7.48 -28.31
CA PRO A 198 -23.35 -6.46 -29.13
C PRO A 198 -23.08 -5.18 -28.37
N SER A 199 -22.02 -4.50 -28.78
CA SER A 199 -21.51 -3.22 -28.29
C SER A 199 -22.56 -2.12 -28.23
N ALA A 200 -22.91 -1.69 -27.02
CA ALA A 200 -23.54 -0.41 -26.79
C ALA A 200 -22.47 0.69 -26.59
N PRO A 201 -22.73 1.96 -26.94
CA PRO A 201 -21.74 3.01 -26.91
C PRO A 201 -21.34 3.34 -25.47
N CYS A 202 -20.03 3.47 -25.22
CA CYS A 202 -19.43 3.87 -23.96
C CYS A 202 -19.97 5.23 -23.51
N THR A 203 -20.91 5.23 -22.59
CA THR A 203 -21.18 6.40 -21.74
C THR A 203 -20.02 6.55 -20.75
N ALA A 204 -19.59 7.79 -20.55
CA ALA A 204 -18.44 8.21 -19.77
C ALA A 204 -18.14 7.32 -18.57
N VAL A 205 -16.94 6.72 -18.55
CA VAL A 205 -16.38 6.05 -17.36
C VAL A 205 -16.24 7.14 -16.31
N SER A 206 -17.14 7.17 -15.34
CA SER A 206 -16.96 7.96 -14.13
C SER A 206 -15.60 7.58 -13.53
N ASP A 207 -14.78 8.55 -13.19
CA ASP A 207 -13.46 8.37 -12.56
C ASP A 207 -13.67 7.68 -11.21
N VAL A 208 -13.58 6.34 -11.17
CA VAL A 208 -13.98 5.49 -10.04
C VAL A 208 -12.85 5.49 -9.00
N ARG A 209 -12.58 6.67 -8.43
CA ARG A 209 -11.69 6.83 -7.27
C ARG A 209 -12.50 7.15 -6.02
N THR A 210 -13.56 6.38 -5.81
CA THR A 210 -14.42 6.54 -4.66
C THR A 210 -13.99 5.57 -3.57
N LEU A 211 -13.78 6.07 -2.38
CA LEU A 211 -13.61 5.25 -1.18
C LEU A 211 -14.96 4.62 -0.83
N GLU A 212 -14.99 3.30 -0.81
CA GLU A 212 -16.17 2.53 -0.41
C GLU A 212 -15.99 2.05 1.03
N LYS A 213 -16.98 2.30 1.89
CA LYS A 213 -16.95 1.84 3.28
C LYS A 213 -16.99 0.31 3.33
N VAL A 214 -16.09 -0.29 4.09
CA VAL A 214 -16.09 -1.74 4.36
C VAL A 214 -17.24 -2.06 5.31
N SER A 215 -18.14 -2.97 4.89
CA SER A 215 -19.28 -3.43 5.69
C SER A 215 -18.90 -4.59 6.61
N CYS A 216 -19.86 -5.02 7.46
CA CYS A 216 -19.72 -6.17 8.37
C CYS A 216 -18.72 -6.01 9.53
N LEU A 217 -18.43 -4.78 9.92
CA LEU A 217 -17.68 -4.48 11.13
C LEU A 217 -18.59 -4.06 12.32
N ASP A 218 -19.90 -3.92 12.08
CA ASP A 218 -21.01 -3.76 13.02
C ASP A 218 -20.73 -2.87 14.27
N GLY A 219 -20.12 -1.69 14.03
CA GLY A 219 -19.78 -0.74 15.09
C GLY A 219 -18.52 -1.09 15.88
N GLU A 220 -17.75 -2.10 15.46
CA GLU A 220 -16.42 -2.34 15.99
C GLU A 220 -15.45 -1.25 15.50
N ARG A 221 -14.74 -0.65 16.44
CA ARG A 221 -13.74 0.36 16.12
C ARG A 221 -12.45 -0.31 15.67
N VAL A 222 -12.03 -0.01 14.46
CA VAL A 222 -10.74 -0.48 13.91
C VAL A 222 -9.62 0.41 14.43
N VAL A 223 -8.53 -0.19 14.88
CA VAL A 223 -7.35 0.49 15.45
C VAL A 223 -6.12 0.37 14.56
N GLN A 224 -6.03 -0.68 13.75
CA GLN A 224 -4.94 -0.86 12.80
C GLN A 224 -5.43 -1.59 11.54
N ILE A 225 -4.81 -1.25 10.41
CA ILE A 225 -5.04 -1.90 9.12
C ILE A 225 -3.71 -2.37 8.54
N ALA A 226 -3.74 -3.48 7.80
CA ALA A 226 -2.61 -3.99 7.04
C ALA A 226 -3.11 -4.58 5.72
N ALA A 227 -2.28 -4.53 4.66
CA ALA A 227 -2.58 -5.17 3.39
C ALA A 227 -1.35 -5.92 2.88
N GLY A 228 -1.59 -7.13 2.40
CA GLY A 228 -0.66 -7.90 1.61
C GLY A 228 -0.85 -7.66 0.11
N ALA A 229 -0.44 -8.63 -0.71
CA ALA A 229 -0.61 -8.51 -2.15
C ALA A 229 -2.11 -8.46 -2.53
N GLU A 230 -2.88 -9.46 -2.11
CA GLU A 230 -4.29 -9.63 -2.49
C GLU A 230 -5.19 -9.93 -1.27
N HIS A 231 -4.72 -9.67 -0.05
CA HIS A 231 -5.50 -9.80 1.17
C HIS A 231 -5.31 -8.59 2.08
N SER A 232 -6.16 -8.48 3.08
CA SER A 232 -6.17 -7.36 4.02
C SER A 232 -6.56 -7.82 5.40
N ALA A 233 -5.89 -7.29 6.39
CA ALA A 233 -6.13 -7.60 7.78
C ALA A 233 -6.47 -6.34 8.58
N LEU A 234 -7.38 -6.46 9.51
CA LEU A 234 -7.89 -5.38 10.36
C LEU A 234 -7.78 -5.81 11.83
N LEU A 235 -7.28 -4.92 12.65
CA LEU A 235 -7.30 -5.09 14.10
C LEU A 235 -8.35 -4.15 14.68
N THR A 236 -9.32 -4.70 15.41
CA THR A 236 -10.29 -3.92 16.16
C THR A 236 -9.89 -3.88 17.65
N GLU A 237 -10.54 -3.05 18.45
CA GLU A 237 -10.32 -3.01 19.90
C GLU A 237 -10.57 -4.38 20.57
N ARG A 238 -11.28 -5.28 19.93
CA ARG A 238 -11.76 -6.55 20.49
C ARG A 238 -11.28 -7.79 19.74
N LYS A 239 -11.01 -7.70 18.43
CA LYS A 239 -10.79 -8.87 17.57
C LYS A 239 -9.94 -8.53 16.36
N ASP A 240 -9.34 -9.55 15.75
CA ASP A 240 -8.75 -9.49 14.42
C ASP A 240 -9.76 -9.94 13.38
N HIS A 241 -9.70 -9.28 12.23
CA HIS A 241 -10.47 -9.65 11.05
C HIS A 241 -9.54 -9.73 9.84
N ASP A 242 -9.77 -10.70 8.99
CA ASP A 242 -9.06 -10.84 7.72
C ASP A 242 -10.05 -11.02 6.56
N MET A 243 -9.66 -10.59 5.36
CA MET A 243 -10.45 -10.71 4.14
C MET A 243 -9.56 -10.70 2.90
N GLY A 244 -10.05 -11.19 1.78
CA GLY A 244 -9.37 -11.23 0.49
C GLY A 244 -9.09 -12.64 0.01
N LEU A 245 -7.99 -12.80 -0.73
CA LEU A 245 -7.55 -14.10 -1.24
C LEU A 245 -7.05 -14.99 -0.12
N GLY A 246 -7.54 -16.24 -0.06
CA GLY A 246 -7.27 -17.22 1.00
C GLY A 246 -6.42 -18.41 0.57
N GLU A 247 -6.07 -18.56 -0.72
CA GLU A 247 -5.53 -19.77 -1.35
C GLU A 247 -4.24 -20.33 -0.69
N HIS A 248 -3.53 -19.51 0.09
CA HIS A 248 -2.33 -19.90 0.83
C HIS A 248 -2.51 -19.94 2.35
N GLY A 249 -3.78 -19.82 2.83
CA GLY A 249 -4.12 -19.76 4.24
C GLY A 249 -3.74 -18.44 4.93
N GLN A 250 -3.42 -17.39 4.17
CA GLN A 250 -3.00 -16.07 4.67
C GLN A 250 -4.05 -15.37 5.51
N LEU A 251 -5.33 -15.78 5.41
CA LEU A 251 -6.44 -15.24 6.21
C LEU A 251 -6.51 -15.84 7.63
N GLY A 252 -5.74 -16.89 7.91
CA GLY A 252 -5.71 -17.50 9.25
C GLY A 252 -7.03 -18.17 9.70
N LEU A 253 -7.95 -18.47 8.76
CA LEU A 253 -9.29 -19.01 9.05
C LEU A 253 -9.32 -20.55 9.18
N GLY A 254 -8.18 -21.23 9.00
CA GLY A 254 -8.09 -22.70 9.02
C GLY A 254 -8.54 -23.37 7.73
N ASN A 255 -8.78 -22.61 6.68
CA ASN A 255 -9.08 -23.06 5.33
C ASN A 255 -8.35 -22.20 4.29
N THR A 256 -8.57 -22.45 3.01
CA THR A 256 -7.98 -21.72 1.89
C THR A 256 -9.04 -21.03 1.03
N ASP A 257 -10.20 -20.76 1.59
CA ASP A 257 -11.30 -20.09 0.88
C ASP A 257 -11.10 -18.56 0.87
N ASP A 258 -11.42 -17.95 -0.28
CA ASP A 258 -11.43 -16.50 -0.41
C ASP A 258 -12.58 -15.89 0.40
N GLN A 259 -12.33 -14.75 1.02
CA GLN A 259 -13.34 -14.03 1.80
C GLN A 259 -13.59 -12.64 1.21
N THR A 260 -14.83 -12.38 0.85
CA THR A 260 -15.25 -11.07 0.31
C THR A 260 -15.60 -10.05 1.38
N PHE A 261 -15.79 -10.51 2.62
CA PHE A 261 -16.09 -9.68 3.79
C PHE A 261 -15.14 -10.00 4.94
N PRO A 262 -14.88 -9.04 5.84
CA PRO A 262 -14.06 -9.30 7.01
C PRO A 262 -14.58 -10.48 7.83
N GLN A 263 -13.70 -11.43 8.11
CA GLN A 263 -13.97 -12.61 8.95
C GLN A 263 -13.13 -12.54 10.22
N ILE A 264 -13.71 -12.95 11.34
CA ILE A 264 -13.01 -12.97 12.62
C ILE A 264 -11.98 -14.11 12.61
N VAL A 265 -10.72 -13.77 12.85
CA VAL A 265 -9.65 -14.76 13.04
C VAL A 265 -9.59 -15.17 14.50
N ASN A 266 -9.68 -16.47 14.76
CA ASN A 266 -9.61 -17.01 16.12
C ASN A 266 -8.14 -17.28 16.52
N ILE A 267 -7.53 -16.35 17.25
CA ILE A 267 -6.17 -16.52 17.75
C ILE A 267 -6.20 -17.13 19.15
N PRO A 268 -5.62 -18.32 19.34
CA PRO A 268 -5.60 -18.96 20.66
C PRO A 268 -4.86 -18.10 21.69
N ASN A 269 -5.38 -18.06 22.93
CA ASN A 269 -4.81 -17.31 24.07
C ASN A 269 -4.79 -15.77 23.93
N TRP A 270 -5.63 -15.22 23.05
CA TRP A 270 -5.80 -13.79 22.82
C TRP A 270 -6.15 -12.95 24.08
N ARG A 271 -6.89 -13.51 25.03
CA ARG A 271 -7.53 -12.78 26.15
C ARG A 271 -6.62 -12.45 27.33
N SER A 272 -5.32 -12.43 27.19
CA SER A 272 -4.42 -12.05 28.28
C SER A 272 -4.17 -10.54 28.28
N PHE A 273 -4.61 -9.90 29.34
CA PHE A 273 -4.62 -8.48 29.64
C PHE A 273 -3.31 -7.71 29.29
N ALA A 274 -3.48 -6.45 28.87
CA ALA A 274 -2.46 -5.38 28.82
C ALA A 274 -1.34 -5.49 27.77
N SER A 275 -1.45 -6.30 26.71
CA SER A 275 -0.48 -6.30 25.64
C SER A 275 -0.99 -5.53 24.44
N THR A 276 -0.13 -4.69 23.85
CA THR A 276 -0.39 -4.02 22.58
C THR A 276 -0.21 -5.01 21.45
N LEU A 277 -1.22 -5.18 20.63
CA LEU A 277 -1.16 -6.03 19.46
C LEU A 277 -0.78 -5.22 18.23
N GLY A 278 -0.11 -5.87 17.31
CA GLY A 278 0.19 -5.32 16.00
C GLY A 278 -0.14 -6.33 14.92
N ILE A 279 -0.70 -5.87 13.79
CA ILE A 279 -0.98 -6.69 12.64
C ILE A 279 -0.18 -6.19 11.43
N TYR A 280 0.40 -7.13 10.68
CA TYR A 280 1.25 -6.87 9.54
C TYR A 280 0.99 -7.90 8.45
N CYS A 281 1.00 -7.48 7.20
CA CYS A 281 0.86 -8.38 6.06
C CYS A 281 2.13 -8.36 5.22
N GLY A 282 2.61 -9.56 4.87
CA GLY A 282 3.55 -9.74 3.76
C GLY A 282 2.81 -9.98 2.45
N SER A 283 3.51 -10.41 1.41
CA SER A 283 2.88 -10.66 0.11
C SER A 283 1.75 -11.68 0.19
N GLY A 284 2.00 -12.82 0.83
CA GLY A 284 1.06 -13.94 0.96
C GLY A 284 0.95 -14.49 2.39
N PHE A 285 1.14 -13.66 3.42
CA PHE A 285 1.00 -14.06 4.82
C PHE A 285 0.60 -12.89 5.71
N THR A 286 -0.03 -13.20 6.83
CA THR A 286 -0.37 -12.25 7.89
C THR A 286 0.40 -12.60 9.16
N VAL A 287 0.93 -11.61 9.84
CA VAL A 287 1.64 -11.74 11.13
C VAL A 287 0.93 -10.90 12.17
N VAL A 288 0.59 -11.52 13.28
CA VAL A 288 0.08 -10.83 14.47
C VAL A 288 1.16 -10.88 15.54
N THR A 289 1.52 -9.73 16.06
CA THR A 289 2.51 -9.60 17.13
C THR A 289 1.86 -9.18 18.43
N LYS A 290 2.47 -9.61 19.53
CA LYS A 290 2.07 -9.22 20.88
C LYS A 290 3.29 -8.63 21.58
N SER A 291 3.22 -7.35 21.95
CA SER A 291 4.23 -6.76 22.83
C SER A 291 3.88 -7.06 24.29
N ALA A 292 4.91 -7.41 25.03
CA ALA A 292 4.79 -7.68 26.46
C ALA A 292 4.54 -6.40 27.26
#